data_9e8b0750781896183e0bba20b2d860b5
#
_entry.id   9e8b0750781896183e0bba20b2d860b5
#
_cell.length_a   1.000
_cell.length_b   1.000
_cell.length_c   1.000
_cell.angle_alpha   90.00
_cell.angle_beta   90.00
_cell.angle_gamma   90.00
#
_symmetry.space_group_name_H-M   'P 1'
#
loop_
_entity.id
_entity.type
_entity.pdbx_description
1 polymer ?
#
loop_
_entity_poly.entity_id
_entity_poly.type
_entity_poly.pdbx_seq_one_letter_code
_entity_poly.pdbx_strand_id
1 'polypeptide(L)'
;ERHIEKIFRIFSITDRELANDRGTQLYILQFCSLENIVNTFKPIFKTFKGQISTIVESIFNDYIQTKRVAVKKETGYDFNDEVSTLQIITATSNSVKFVSPGWTPFKCINWCASKSIPFEGKACNFLFFESNKAFVFGSIESIFKYNLDSGKDMSIGVYKYSTNQIKKNQNPIQKMFNVEEFQVVKTVDHLANYNNGYLANRLITLDVLNKKYQAHDY
;
A
#
# COMPACT_ATOMS: atom_id res chain seq x y z
N GLU A 1 -23.92 9.83 0.45
CA GLU A 1 -22.96 9.36 1.46
C GLU A 1 -22.62 7.89 1.16
N ARG A 2 -21.36 7.58 0.93
CA ARG A 2 -20.94 6.19 0.76
C ARG A 2 -20.63 5.64 2.14
N HIS A 3 -21.46 4.75 2.61
CA HIS A 3 -21.20 4.00 3.83
C HIS A 3 -20.09 2.98 3.54
N ILE A 4 -19.00 3.02 4.31
CA ILE A 4 -17.89 2.06 4.20
C ILE A 4 -17.97 1.17 5.42
N GLU A 5 -18.26 -0.11 5.20
CA GLU A 5 -18.18 -1.14 6.23
C GLU A 5 -16.99 -2.03 5.96
N LYS A 6 -16.11 -2.15 6.95
CA LYS A 6 -14.96 -3.04 6.89
C LYS A 6 -14.74 -3.70 8.25
N ILE A 7 -14.54 -5.00 8.24
CA ILE A 7 -14.29 -5.76 9.47
C ILE A 7 -12.79 -5.84 9.70
N PHE A 8 -12.38 -5.41 10.89
CA PHE A 8 -11.00 -5.49 11.36
C PHE A 8 -10.92 -6.39 12.59
N ARG A 9 -9.76 -6.98 12.80
CA ARG A 9 -9.45 -7.72 14.01
C ARG A 9 -8.53 -6.92 14.90
N ILE A 10 -8.95 -6.75 16.16
CA ILE A 10 -8.11 -6.15 17.18
C ILE A 10 -7.05 -7.15 17.57
N PHE A 11 -5.78 -6.74 17.53
CA PHE A 11 -4.65 -7.58 17.94
C PHE A 11 -3.88 -7.03 19.13
N SER A 12 -4.07 -5.75 19.47
CA SER A 12 -3.44 -5.15 20.64
C SER A 12 -4.32 -4.07 21.26
N ILE A 13 -4.25 -3.95 22.56
CA ILE A 13 -4.85 -2.86 23.35
C ILE A 13 -3.72 -2.27 24.18
N THR A 14 -3.42 -1.00 23.96
CA THR A 14 -2.35 -0.28 24.65
C THR A 14 -2.87 0.98 25.34
N ASP A 15 -2.03 1.58 26.15
CA ASP A 15 -2.23 2.89 26.79
C ASP A 15 -3.58 3.02 27.49
N ARG A 16 -3.90 2.03 28.34
CA ARG A 16 -5.13 2.08 29.15
C ARG A 16 -4.95 3.04 30.32
N GLU A 17 -5.63 4.18 30.24
CA GLU A 17 -5.64 5.20 31.26
C GLU A 17 -7.03 5.32 31.89
N LEU A 18 -7.06 5.55 33.21
CA LEU A 18 -8.27 5.92 33.95
C LEU A 18 -8.33 7.44 34.00
N ALA A 19 -9.30 8.05 33.35
CA ALA A 19 -9.54 9.48 33.48
C ALA A 19 -10.13 9.78 34.86
N ASN A 20 -9.46 10.67 35.62
CA ASN A 20 -9.62 10.87 37.06
C ASN A 20 -11.01 11.27 37.55
N ASP A 21 -11.94 11.71 36.71
CA ASP A 21 -13.16 12.36 37.25
C ASP A 21 -14.49 11.63 37.06
N ARG A 22 -14.58 10.55 36.26
CA ARG A 22 -15.90 9.91 36.00
C ARG A 22 -15.86 8.40 35.70
N GLY A 23 -14.81 7.70 36.07
CA GLY A 23 -14.72 6.27 35.74
C GLY A 23 -14.56 6.00 34.23
N THR A 24 -14.22 7.03 33.44
CA THR A 24 -13.98 6.92 32.03
C THR A 24 -12.62 6.26 31.80
N GLN A 25 -12.58 5.26 30.91
CA GLN A 25 -11.35 4.61 30.51
C GLN A 25 -11.02 5.00 29.07
N LEU A 26 -9.78 5.40 28.85
CA LEU A 26 -9.20 5.63 27.52
C LEU A 26 -8.24 4.49 27.21
N TYR A 27 -8.26 3.99 26.00
CA TYR A 27 -7.32 2.98 25.52
C TYR A 27 -7.14 3.08 24.02
N ILE A 28 -5.98 2.65 23.53
CA ILE A 28 -5.67 2.60 22.11
C ILE A 28 -5.90 1.17 21.61
N LEU A 29 -6.80 1.03 20.64
CA LEU A 29 -7.03 -0.22 19.93
C LEU A 29 -6.17 -0.27 18.67
N GLN A 30 -5.36 -1.32 18.55
CA GLN A 30 -4.63 -1.63 17.31
C GLN A 30 -5.36 -2.76 16.60
N PHE A 31 -5.71 -2.53 15.36
CA PHE A 31 -6.44 -3.50 14.56
C PHE A 31 -5.83 -3.64 13.17
N CYS A 32 -6.06 -4.79 12.53
CA CYS A 32 -5.61 -5.07 11.18
C CYS A 32 -6.71 -5.77 10.38
N SER A 33 -6.55 -5.77 9.05
CA SER A 33 -7.42 -6.51 8.16
C SER A 33 -7.26 -8.03 8.33
N LEU A 34 -8.30 -8.77 7.97
CA LEU A 34 -8.25 -10.25 8.02
C LEU A 34 -7.19 -10.80 7.06
N GLU A 35 -7.00 -10.14 5.92
CA GLU A 35 -6.00 -10.50 4.93
C GLU A 35 -4.57 -10.43 5.49
N ASN A 36 -4.29 -9.45 6.35
CA ASN A 36 -2.99 -9.36 7.02
C ASN A 36 -2.76 -10.53 7.99
N ILE A 37 -3.82 -10.97 8.68
CA ILE A 37 -3.74 -12.16 9.55
C ILE A 37 -3.49 -13.41 8.70
N VAL A 38 -4.24 -13.61 7.62
CA VAL A 38 -4.05 -14.73 6.70
C VAL A 38 -2.63 -14.72 6.13
N ASN A 39 -2.12 -13.55 5.75
CA ASN A 39 -0.75 -13.38 5.27
C ASN A 39 0.29 -13.90 6.27
N THR A 40 0.09 -13.65 7.57
CA THR A 40 1.04 -14.06 8.61
C THR A 40 1.17 -15.58 8.73
N PHE A 41 0.08 -16.32 8.52
CA PHE A 41 0.04 -17.77 8.70
C PHE A 41 0.27 -18.59 7.41
N LYS A 42 0.60 -17.95 6.29
CA LYS A 42 0.72 -18.61 4.98
C LYS A 42 2.09 -18.42 4.32
N PRO A 43 3.13 -19.12 4.80
CA PRO A 43 4.41 -19.12 4.10
C PRO A 43 4.29 -19.80 2.74
N ILE A 44 4.95 -19.23 1.74
CA ILE A 44 4.95 -19.72 0.36
C ILE A 44 6.29 -20.40 0.06
N PHE A 45 6.23 -21.67 -0.33
CA PHE A 45 7.36 -22.47 -0.81
C PHE A 45 7.08 -22.87 -2.26
N LYS A 46 7.21 -21.93 -3.20
CA LYS A 46 6.87 -22.16 -4.60
C LYS A 46 7.81 -21.39 -5.51
N THR A 47 8.08 -21.95 -6.68
CA THR A 47 8.77 -21.26 -7.77
C THR A 47 7.76 -20.51 -8.61
N PHE A 48 8.04 -19.24 -8.87
CA PHE A 48 7.26 -18.40 -9.76
C PHE A 48 8.10 -18.07 -10.99
N LYS A 49 7.45 -18.07 -12.17
CA LYS A 49 8.06 -17.71 -13.45
C LYS A 49 7.03 -17.02 -14.32
N GLY A 50 7.37 -15.87 -14.86
CA GLY A 50 6.50 -15.13 -15.76
C GLY A 50 6.54 -13.63 -15.51
N GLN A 51 5.58 -12.94 -16.09
CA GLN A 51 5.38 -11.50 -15.91
C GLN A 51 5.02 -11.20 -14.46
N ILE A 52 5.58 -10.14 -13.90
CA ILE A 52 5.42 -9.85 -12.47
C ILE A 52 3.96 -9.58 -12.11
N SER A 53 3.23 -8.82 -12.92
CA SER A 53 1.81 -8.54 -12.67
C SER A 53 0.97 -9.83 -12.57
N THR A 54 1.21 -10.80 -13.45
CA THR A 54 0.54 -12.11 -13.42
C THR A 54 0.93 -12.93 -12.18
N ILE A 55 2.20 -12.86 -11.78
CA ILE A 55 2.68 -13.53 -10.55
C ILE A 55 1.99 -12.93 -9.32
N VAL A 56 1.90 -11.61 -9.24
CA VAL A 56 1.23 -10.90 -8.12
C VAL A 56 -0.24 -11.29 -8.04
N GLU A 57 -0.94 -11.34 -9.18
CA GLU A 57 -2.33 -11.78 -9.25
C GLU A 57 -2.50 -13.23 -8.79
N SER A 58 -1.64 -14.14 -9.24
CA SER A 58 -1.66 -15.54 -8.80
C SER A 58 -1.41 -15.67 -7.29
N ILE A 59 -0.42 -14.94 -6.75
CA ILE A 59 -0.15 -14.96 -5.29
C ILE A 59 -1.36 -14.45 -4.52
N PHE A 60 -1.95 -13.36 -4.95
CA PHE A 60 -3.11 -12.78 -4.27
C PHE A 60 -4.31 -13.74 -4.30
N ASN A 61 -4.67 -14.25 -5.45
CA ASN A 61 -5.80 -15.13 -5.63
C ASN A 61 -5.62 -16.48 -4.90
N ASP A 62 -4.43 -17.10 -5.00
CA ASP A 62 -4.18 -18.42 -4.41
C ASP A 62 -4.06 -18.38 -2.88
N TYR A 63 -3.50 -17.31 -2.31
CA TYR A 63 -3.13 -17.29 -0.90
C TYR A 63 -3.94 -16.32 -0.05
N ILE A 64 -4.44 -15.22 -0.61
CA ILE A 64 -5.20 -14.21 0.14
C ILE A 64 -6.70 -14.37 -0.10
N GLN A 65 -7.14 -14.26 -1.34
CA GLN A 65 -8.57 -14.26 -1.69
C GLN A 65 -9.26 -15.58 -1.38
N THR A 66 -8.64 -16.72 -1.72
CA THR A 66 -9.22 -18.04 -1.49
C THR A 66 -9.48 -18.31 0.00
N LYS A 67 -8.60 -17.84 0.86
CA LYS A 67 -8.75 -18.00 2.32
C LYS A 67 -9.86 -17.16 2.90
N ARG A 68 -10.11 -16.00 2.33
CA ARG A 68 -11.21 -15.13 2.74
C ARG A 68 -12.58 -15.81 2.51
N VAL A 69 -12.75 -16.46 1.37
CA VAL A 69 -13.97 -17.24 1.07
C VAL A 69 -14.18 -18.36 2.09
N ALA A 70 -13.12 -19.05 2.52
CA ALA A 70 -13.21 -20.08 3.54
C ALA A 70 -13.64 -19.49 4.90
N VAL A 71 -13.07 -18.38 5.31
CA VAL A 71 -13.44 -17.67 6.55
C VAL A 71 -14.91 -17.23 6.52
N LYS A 72 -15.40 -16.73 5.37
CA LYS A 72 -16.81 -16.37 5.19
C LYS A 72 -17.76 -17.55 5.47
N LYS A 73 -17.41 -18.75 4.99
CA LYS A 73 -18.20 -19.95 5.25
C LYS A 73 -18.26 -20.36 6.71
N GLU A 74 -17.17 -20.16 7.44
CA GLU A 74 -17.07 -20.57 8.85
C GLU A 74 -17.72 -19.56 9.81
N THR A 75 -17.61 -18.27 9.52
CA THR A 75 -18.09 -17.21 10.44
C THR A 75 -19.49 -16.70 10.13
N GLY A 76 -20.05 -17.01 8.96
CA GLY A 76 -21.36 -16.55 8.52
C GLY A 76 -21.45 -15.05 8.18
N TYR A 77 -20.34 -14.29 8.31
CA TYR A 77 -20.31 -12.88 7.94
C TYR A 77 -20.17 -12.72 6.44
N ASP A 78 -21.03 -11.90 5.85
CA ASP A 78 -20.98 -11.55 4.44
C ASP A 78 -19.99 -10.40 4.24
N PHE A 79 -18.76 -10.75 3.87
CA PHE A 79 -17.76 -9.75 3.50
C PHE A 79 -18.12 -9.20 2.12
N ASN A 80 -18.17 -7.89 2.00
CA ASN A 80 -18.40 -7.22 0.72
C ASN A 80 -17.30 -7.63 -0.26
N ASP A 81 -17.63 -8.35 -1.31
CA ASP A 81 -16.68 -8.96 -2.26
C ASP A 81 -15.80 -7.91 -2.95
N GLU A 82 -16.27 -6.66 -3.02
CA GLU A 82 -15.52 -5.53 -3.57
C GLU A 82 -14.23 -5.18 -2.79
N VAL A 83 -14.16 -5.52 -1.50
CA VAL A 83 -13.02 -5.15 -0.64
C VAL A 83 -11.85 -6.12 -0.75
N SER A 84 -12.07 -7.33 -1.27
CA SER A 84 -11.03 -8.37 -1.38
C SER A 84 -10.46 -8.56 -2.77
N THR A 85 -10.80 -7.70 -3.70
CA THR A 85 -10.28 -7.78 -5.07
C THR A 85 -8.90 -7.14 -5.17
N LEU A 86 -8.05 -7.68 -6.04
CA LEU A 86 -6.80 -7.05 -6.44
C LEU A 86 -7.03 -6.25 -7.72
N GLN A 87 -6.68 -4.98 -7.67
CA GLN A 87 -6.70 -4.08 -8.80
C GLN A 87 -5.28 -3.82 -9.28
N ILE A 88 -4.94 -4.30 -10.46
CA ILE A 88 -3.67 -4.04 -11.12
C ILE A 88 -3.85 -2.80 -12.01
N ILE A 89 -3.28 -1.66 -11.58
CA ILE A 89 -3.38 -0.40 -12.33
C ILE A 89 -2.39 -0.38 -13.49
N THR A 90 -1.21 -0.99 -13.29
CA THR A 90 -0.15 -1.00 -14.28
C THR A 90 0.35 -2.41 -14.52
N ALA A 91 0.27 -2.87 -15.77
CA ALA A 91 0.94 -4.09 -16.17
C ALA A 91 2.47 -3.90 -16.17
N THR A 92 3.19 -4.97 -15.85
CA THR A 92 4.66 -4.95 -15.87
C THR A 92 5.18 -5.47 -17.18
N SER A 93 6.27 -4.88 -17.71
CA SER A 93 6.92 -5.30 -18.97
C SER A 93 7.89 -6.46 -18.78
N ASN A 94 8.46 -6.57 -17.58
CA ASN A 94 9.49 -7.55 -17.28
C ASN A 94 8.92 -8.85 -16.70
N SER A 95 9.64 -9.93 -16.94
CA SER A 95 9.36 -11.24 -16.36
C SER A 95 10.50 -11.66 -15.45
N VAL A 96 10.15 -12.38 -14.41
CA VAL A 96 11.11 -12.89 -13.43
C VAL A 96 10.93 -14.38 -13.19
N LYS A 97 11.98 -15.01 -12.70
CA LYS A 97 11.95 -16.36 -12.14
C LYS A 97 12.55 -16.31 -10.73
N PHE A 98 11.76 -16.64 -9.74
CA PHE A 98 12.25 -16.70 -8.35
C PHE A 98 11.60 -17.84 -7.59
N VAL A 99 12.28 -18.26 -6.54
CA VAL A 99 11.78 -19.25 -5.59
C VAL A 99 11.51 -18.53 -4.28
N SER A 100 10.28 -18.64 -3.78
CA SER A 100 9.96 -18.11 -2.46
C SER A 100 10.48 -19.09 -1.38
N PRO A 101 11.36 -18.62 -0.48
CA PRO A 101 11.96 -19.47 0.56
C PRO A 101 11.13 -19.46 1.86
N GLY A 102 9.81 -19.56 1.77
CA GLY A 102 8.92 -19.47 2.93
C GLY A 102 8.51 -18.03 3.28
N TRP A 103 8.56 -17.11 2.32
CA TRP A 103 8.05 -15.76 2.54
C TRP A 103 6.53 -15.73 2.63
N THR A 104 6.03 -14.77 3.39
CA THR A 104 4.58 -14.49 3.41
C THR A 104 4.12 -13.91 2.06
N PRO A 105 2.84 -14.06 1.70
CA PRO A 105 2.30 -13.53 0.44
C PRO A 105 2.62 -12.06 0.19
N PHE A 106 2.38 -11.19 1.18
CA PHE A 106 2.67 -9.77 1.05
C PHE A 106 4.15 -9.48 0.88
N LYS A 107 5.04 -10.25 1.53
CA LYS A 107 6.48 -10.13 1.32
C LYS A 107 6.88 -10.52 -0.10
N CYS A 108 6.28 -11.58 -0.65
CA CYS A 108 6.49 -11.95 -2.05
C CYS A 108 6.03 -10.86 -3.01
N ILE A 109 4.83 -10.29 -2.78
CA ILE A 109 4.28 -9.21 -3.62
C ILE A 109 5.16 -7.95 -3.52
N ASN A 110 5.60 -7.57 -2.33
CA ASN A 110 6.49 -6.42 -2.15
C ASN A 110 7.86 -6.64 -2.81
N TRP A 111 8.38 -7.86 -2.77
CA TRP A 111 9.58 -8.20 -3.53
C TRP A 111 9.34 -8.06 -5.04
N CYS A 112 8.21 -8.54 -5.54
CA CYS A 112 7.79 -8.35 -6.92
C CYS A 112 7.69 -6.85 -7.27
N ALA A 113 7.08 -6.04 -6.42
CA ALA A 113 6.98 -4.59 -6.59
C ALA A 113 8.36 -3.92 -6.74
N SER A 114 9.34 -4.32 -5.92
CA SER A 114 10.71 -3.76 -5.99
C SER A 114 11.48 -4.12 -7.26
N LYS A 115 11.01 -5.12 -8.04
CA LYS A 115 11.61 -5.57 -9.30
C LYS A 115 10.76 -5.20 -10.52
N SER A 116 9.61 -4.57 -10.33
CA SER A 116 8.67 -4.27 -11.39
C SER A 116 9.15 -3.11 -12.27
N ILE A 117 9.02 -3.29 -13.57
CA ILE A 117 9.22 -2.26 -14.58
C ILE A 117 7.87 -2.06 -15.27
N PRO A 118 7.33 -0.85 -15.38
CA PRO A 118 6.05 -0.62 -16.01
C PRO A 118 6.11 -0.89 -17.51
N PHE A 119 5.00 -1.31 -18.09
CA PHE A 119 4.89 -1.46 -19.54
C PHE A 119 4.89 -0.09 -20.22
N GLU A 120 4.20 0.87 -19.61
CA GLU A 120 4.16 2.27 -20.02
C GLU A 120 4.68 3.15 -18.90
N GLY A 121 5.46 4.17 -19.24
CA GLY A 121 6.04 5.10 -18.28
C GLY A 121 7.51 4.81 -17.98
N LYS A 122 8.13 5.68 -17.18
CA LYS A 122 9.56 5.63 -16.86
C LYS A 122 9.85 5.30 -15.39
N ALA A 123 8.87 5.48 -14.52
CA ALA A 123 9.06 5.34 -13.09
C ALA A 123 8.84 3.90 -12.61
N CYS A 124 9.88 3.27 -12.08
CA CYS A 124 9.85 1.90 -11.54
C CYS A 124 9.36 1.85 -10.07
N ASN A 125 8.61 2.83 -9.61
CA ASN A 125 8.15 2.94 -8.22
C ASN A 125 6.81 2.23 -8.05
N PHE A 126 6.82 0.91 -7.96
CA PHE A 126 5.61 0.12 -7.72
C PHE A 126 5.27 0.07 -6.24
N LEU A 127 3.99 0.19 -5.96
CA LEU A 127 3.40 0.04 -4.63
C LEU A 127 2.38 -1.09 -4.62
N PHE A 128 2.31 -1.77 -3.48
CA PHE A 128 1.23 -2.66 -3.13
C PHE A 128 0.64 -2.21 -1.80
N PHE A 129 -0.64 -1.89 -1.79
CA PHE A 129 -1.32 -1.41 -0.59
C PHE A 129 -2.81 -1.78 -0.61
N GLU A 130 -3.39 -1.75 0.57
CA GLU A 130 -4.82 -1.94 0.78
C GLU A 130 -5.52 -0.58 0.81
N SER A 131 -6.56 -0.43 -0.02
CA SER A 131 -7.46 0.72 0.00
C SER A 131 -8.80 0.35 0.62
N ASN A 132 -9.71 1.32 0.73
CA ASN A 132 -11.06 1.05 1.23
C ASN A 132 -11.88 0.09 0.36
N LYS A 133 -11.54 -0.03 -0.94
CA LYS A 133 -12.32 -0.81 -1.92
C LYS A 133 -11.61 -2.06 -2.38
N ALA A 134 -10.29 -2.02 -2.55
CA ALA A 134 -9.52 -3.10 -3.13
C ALA A 134 -8.06 -3.03 -2.68
N PHE A 135 -7.34 -4.14 -2.87
CA PHE A 135 -5.89 -4.11 -2.89
C PHE A 135 -5.42 -3.55 -4.24
N VAL A 136 -4.41 -2.72 -4.21
CA VAL A 136 -3.91 -2.00 -5.38
C VAL A 136 -2.45 -2.37 -5.62
N PHE A 137 -2.14 -2.71 -6.88
CA PHE A 137 -0.78 -2.90 -7.36
C PHE A 137 -0.55 -2.04 -8.59
N GLY A 138 0.44 -1.15 -8.54
CA GLY A 138 0.74 -0.26 -9.65
C GLY A 138 1.90 0.69 -9.39
N SER A 139 2.39 1.35 -10.43
CA SER A 139 3.37 2.41 -10.28
C SER A 139 2.72 3.69 -9.75
N ILE A 140 3.46 4.46 -8.96
CA ILE A 140 2.97 5.74 -8.42
C ILE A 140 2.50 6.65 -9.55
N GLU A 141 3.26 6.74 -10.64
CA GLU A 141 2.90 7.55 -11.81
C GLU A 141 1.55 7.15 -12.41
N SER A 142 1.31 5.84 -12.56
CA SER A 142 0.05 5.35 -13.11
C SER A 142 -1.12 5.52 -12.14
N ILE A 143 -0.89 5.44 -10.85
CA ILE A 143 -1.90 5.70 -9.84
C ILE A 143 -2.38 7.15 -9.93
N PHE A 144 -1.46 8.11 -10.09
CA PHE A 144 -1.81 9.52 -10.30
C PHE A 144 -2.55 9.74 -11.63
N LYS A 145 -2.07 9.16 -12.72
CA LYS A 145 -2.73 9.26 -14.04
C LYS A 145 -4.12 8.63 -14.03
N TYR A 146 -4.28 7.48 -13.40
CA TYR A 146 -5.56 6.79 -13.29
C TYR A 146 -6.64 7.68 -12.68
N ASN A 147 -6.29 8.48 -11.71
CA ASN A 147 -7.19 9.44 -11.08
C ASN A 147 -7.53 10.63 -12.00
N LEU A 148 -6.57 11.11 -12.78
CA LEU A 148 -6.76 12.21 -13.72
C LEU A 148 -7.60 11.80 -14.94
N ASP A 149 -7.34 10.63 -15.52
CA ASP A 149 -8.03 10.15 -16.73
C ASP A 149 -9.47 9.72 -16.46
N SER A 150 -9.78 9.30 -15.24
CA SER A 150 -11.15 8.90 -14.88
C SER A 150 -12.12 10.07 -14.79
N GLY A 151 -11.66 11.30 -14.90
CA GLY A 151 -12.48 12.52 -14.81
C GLY A 151 -13.21 12.71 -13.47
N LYS A 152 -12.96 11.82 -12.52
CA LYS A 152 -13.47 11.90 -11.15
C LYS A 152 -12.39 12.51 -10.29
N ASP A 153 -12.70 13.67 -9.73
CA ASP A 153 -11.89 14.23 -8.67
C ASP A 153 -11.86 13.22 -7.50
N MET A 154 -10.75 12.49 -7.43
CA MET A 154 -10.49 11.51 -6.38
C MET A 154 -9.90 12.17 -5.13
N SER A 155 -9.88 13.51 -5.09
CA SER A 155 -9.50 14.20 -3.87
C SER A 155 -10.43 13.77 -2.74
N ILE A 156 -9.86 13.32 -1.64
CA ILE A 156 -10.60 12.90 -0.45
C ILE A 156 -11.33 14.10 0.15
N GLY A 157 -10.86 15.31 -0.16
CA GLY A 157 -11.39 16.58 0.28
C GLY A 157 -10.32 17.66 0.33
N VAL A 158 -10.75 18.87 0.53
CA VAL A 158 -9.86 20.02 0.75
C VAL A 158 -9.75 20.24 2.25
N TYR A 159 -8.57 19.98 2.79
CA TYR A 159 -8.26 20.30 4.18
C TYR A 159 -7.83 21.76 4.30
N LYS A 160 -8.40 22.46 5.25
CA LYS A 160 -8.05 23.86 5.53
C LYS A 160 -7.27 23.94 6.83
N TYR A 161 -6.09 24.53 6.77
CA TYR A 161 -5.37 24.91 7.96
C TYR A 161 -5.92 26.23 8.51
N SER A 162 -6.36 26.23 9.73
CA SER A 162 -6.87 27.44 10.40
C SER A 162 -6.29 27.53 11.79
N THR A 163 -5.47 28.54 12.02
CA THR A 163 -4.92 28.87 13.34
C THR A 163 -5.92 29.59 14.23
N ASN A 164 -7.03 30.10 13.67
CA ASN A 164 -8.03 30.84 14.41
C ASN A 164 -9.23 29.97 14.75
N GLN A 165 -9.62 30.06 16.00
CA GLN A 165 -10.72 29.43 16.69
C GLN A 165 -11.83 28.92 15.76
N ILE A 166 -12.09 27.64 15.86
CA ILE A 166 -13.23 26.95 15.29
C ILE A 166 -14.47 27.81 15.52
N LYS A 167 -15.02 28.39 14.46
CA LYS A 167 -16.28 29.15 14.55
C LYS A 167 -17.33 28.22 15.14
N LYS A 168 -17.93 28.60 16.26
CA LYS A 168 -18.91 27.80 17.03
C LYS A 168 -20.06 27.22 16.20
N ASN A 169 -20.29 27.73 15.00
CA ASN A 169 -21.41 27.39 14.11
C ASN A 169 -21.02 26.55 12.87
N GLN A 170 -19.86 25.89 12.87
CA GLN A 170 -19.53 25.00 11.76
C GLN A 170 -20.21 23.63 11.91
N ASN A 171 -20.71 23.10 10.79
CA ASN A 171 -21.23 21.76 10.70
C ASN A 171 -20.16 20.74 11.15
N PRO A 172 -20.49 19.70 11.94
CA PRO A 172 -19.52 18.66 12.36
C PRO A 172 -18.66 18.07 11.23
N ILE A 173 -19.26 17.90 10.03
CA ILE A 173 -18.57 17.41 8.85
C ILE A 173 -17.48 18.41 8.39
N GLN A 174 -17.74 19.70 8.42
CA GLN A 174 -16.75 20.71 8.06
C GLN A 174 -15.59 20.80 9.05
N LYS A 175 -15.85 20.48 10.31
CA LYS A 175 -14.79 20.42 11.34
C LYS A 175 -13.80 19.28 11.08
N MET A 176 -14.23 18.17 10.51
CA MET A 176 -13.37 17.04 10.16
C MET A 176 -12.33 17.36 9.08
N PHE A 177 -12.58 18.41 8.27
CA PHE A 177 -11.66 18.88 7.23
C PHE A 177 -10.77 20.05 7.68
N ASN A 178 -10.84 20.45 8.95
CA ASN A 178 -9.93 21.45 9.48
C ASN A 178 -8.71 20.79 10.11
N VAL A 179 -7.53 21.24 9.69
CA VAL A 179 -6.25 20.88 10.29
C VAL A 179 -5.91 21.90 11.34
N GLU A 180 -5.82 21.49 12.59
CA GLU A 180 -5.50 22.37 13.73
C GLU A 180 -3.99 22.58 13.84
N GLU A 181 -3.21 21.53 13.61
CA GLU A 181 -1.76 21.55 13.67
C GLU A 181 -1.16 20.71 12.55
N PHE A 182 -0.10 21.19 11.92
CA PHE A 182 0.71 20.38 11.03
C PHE A 182 2.19 20.71 11.22
N GLN A 183 3.02 19.71 11.09
CA GLN A 183 4.47 19.84 11.15
C GLN A 183 5.09 19.29 9.87
N VAL A 184 5.97 20.09 9.26
CA VAL A 184 6.80 19.64 8.16
C VAL A 184 8.14 19.18 8.73
N VAL A 185 8.29 17.85 8.86
CA VAL A 185 9.50 17.26 9.46
C VAL A 185 10.73 17.44 8.59
N LYS A 186 10.57 17.37 7.26
CA LYS A 186 11.66 17.51 6.31
C LYS A 186 11.13 18.04 4.98
N THR A 187 11.65 19.18 4.56
CA THR A 187 11.25 19.80 3.29
C THR A 187 12.16 19.38 2.16
N VAL A 188 13.47 19.53 2.33
CA VAL A 188 14.48 19.19 1.32
C VAL A 188 15.76 18.76 2.02
N ASP A 189 16.41 17.74 1.48
CA ASP A 189 17.75 17.32 1.89
C ASP A 189 18.60 17.12 0.65
N HIS A 190 19.24 18.19 0.22
CA HIS A 190 20.08 18.16 -0.97
C HIS A 190 21.23 17.17 -0.84
N LEU A 191 21.85 17.09 0.34
CA LEU A 191 23.01 16.21 0.55
C LEU A 191 22.61 14.73 0.45
N ALA A 192 21.50 14.36 1.07
CA ALA A 192 20.96 13.00 0.94
C ALA A 192 20.55 12.70 -0.52
N ASN A 193 19.96 13.66 -1.22
CA ASN A 193 19.59 13.50 -2.62
C ASN A 193 20.82 13.30 -3.53
N TYR A 194 21.91 14.04 -3.30
CA TYR A 194 23.17 13.83 -4.03
C TYR A 194 23.75 12.44 -3.75
N ASN A 195 23.82 12.05 -2.48
CA ASN A 195 24.37 10.74 -2.09
C ASN A 195 23.55 9.57 -2.62
N ASN A 196 22.25 9.75 -2.76
CA ASN A 196 21.34 8.72 -3.29
C ASN A 196 21.26 8.73 -4.83
N GLY A 197 22.01 9.58 -5.51
CA GLY A 197 22.03 9.65 -6.97
C GLY A 197 20.75 10.21 -7.61
N TYR A 198 20.02 11.07 -6.89
CA TYR A 198 18.74 11.62 -7.37
C TYR A 198 18.88 12.47 -8.64
N LEU A 199 19.98 13.24 -8.75
CA LEU A 199 20.20 14.13 -9.88
C LEU A 199 20.94 13.46 -11.04
N ALA A 200 21.89 12.61 -10.72
CA ALA A 200 22.62 11.82 -11.72
C ALA A 200 23.25 10.61 -11.06
N ASN A 201 23.17 9.48 -11.72
CA ASN A 201 23.88 8.28 -11.29
C ASN A 201 24.40 7.48 -12.50
N ARG A 202 25.41 6.67 -12.25
CA ARG A 202 25.99 5.79 -13.26
C ARG A 202 25.98 4.34 -12.76
N LEU A 203 25.30 3.48 -13.48
CA LEU A 203 25.34 2.04 -13.25
C LEU A 203 26.40 1.43 -14.16
N ILE A 204 27.38 0.74 -13.58
CA ILE A 204 28.37 -0.04 -14.31
C ILE A 204 28.06 -1.51 -14.10
N THR A 205 27.72 -2.20 -15.17
CA THR A 205 27.53 -3.66 -15.18
C THR A 205 28.80 -4.33 -15.71
N LEU A 206 29.26 -5.35 -14.96
CA LEU A 206 30.46 -6.11 -15.28
C LEU A 206 30.06 -7.56 -15.65
N ASP A 207 30.39 -7.97 -16.86
CA ASP A 207 30.34 -9.37 -17.26
C ASP A 207 31.75 -9.97 -17.17
N VAL A 208 32.00 -10.66 -16.09
CA VAL A 208 33.32 -11.24 -15.80
C VAL A 208 33.67 -12.38 -16.78
N LEU A 209 32.65 -13.11 -17.24
CA LEU A 209 32.87 -14.24 -18.16
C LEU A 209 33.30 -13.78 -19.55
N ASN A 210 32.65 -12.75 -20.07
CA ASN A 210 32.94 -12.20 -21.39
C ASN A 210 33.92 -11.02 -21.34
N LYS A 211 34.43 -10.65 -20.15
CA LYS A 211 35.35 -9.52 -19.92
C LYS A 211 34.84 -8.21 -20.52
N LYS A 212 33.53 -7.97 -20.39
CA LYS A 212 32.88 -6.75 -20.90
C LYS A 212 32.32 -5.93 -19.76
N TYR A 213 32.31 -4.63 -19.91
CA TYR A 213 31.57 -3.75 -19.03
C TYR A 213 30.65 -2.84 -19.86
N GLN A 214 29.56 -2.43 -19.25
CA GLN A 214 28.63 -1.43 -19.80
C GLN A 214 28.37 -0.39 -18.75
N ALA A 215 28.41 0.87 -19.15
CA ALA A 215 28.06 2.00 -18.30
C ALA A 215 26.74 2.59 -18.79
N HIS A 216 25.81 2.79 -17.86
CA HIS A 216 24.53 3.42 -18.08
C HIS A 216 24.43 4.66 -17.22
N ASP A 217 24.27 5.80 -17.85
CA ASP A 217 24.09 7.11 -17.18
C ASP A 217 22.57 7.41 -17.10
N TYR A 218 22.11 7.82 -15.92
CA TYR A 218 20.73 8.12 -15.62
C TYR A 218 20.56 9.56 -15.13
#